data_4b504c4c01fe4cbe386f94f6509ab450
#
_entry.id   4b504c4c01fe4cbe386f94f6509ab450
#
_cell.length_a   1.000
_cell.length_b   1.000
_cell.length_c   1.000
_cell.angle_alpha   90.00
_cell.angle_beta   90.00
_cell.angle_gamma   90.00
#
_symmetry.space_group_name_H-M   'P 1'
#
loop_
_entity.id
_entity.type
_entity.pdbx_description
1 polymer ?
#
loop_
_entity_poly.entity_id
_entity_poly.type
_entity_poly.pdbx_seq_one_letter_code
_entity_poly.pdbx_strand_id
1 'polypeptide(L)'
;MGVHSVLSLPLIVDDQVVGAINAYARSRDAFAEHAVKLGSQFAGPAAVSVYNAQLLATARDRAEQLHRALGSRTMIDQAIGILRSRSGVSEEEAFDRLTKISQKENVKLRVVAERLVEEAVRRARARHQDA
;
A
#
# COMPACT_ATOMS: atom_id res chain seq x y z
N MET A 1 -34.34 -9.06 -18.22
CA MET A 1 -34.75 -7.76 -17.65
C MET A 1 -33.63 -6.77 -17.96
N GLY A 2 -33.89 -5.87 -18.91
CA GLY A 2 -32.86 -4.96 -19.43
C GLY A 2 -32.92 -3.56 -18.81
N VAL A 3 -31.77 -2.88 -18.77
CA VAL A 3 -31.69 -1.44 -18.58
C VAL A 3 -32.06 -0.76 -19.89
N HIS A 4 -32.99 0.20 -19.87
CA HIS A 4 -33.47 0.90 -21.06
C HIS A 4 -33.10 2.38 -21.12
N SER A 5 -32.68 2.95 -19.99
CA SER A 5 -32.14 4.31 -19.90
C SER A 5 -30.93 4.37 -19.02
N VAL A 6 -29.95 5.16 -19.40
CA VAL A 6 -28.73 5.43 -18.63
C VAL A 6 -28.46 6.93 -18.63
N LEU A 7 -28.19 7.48 -17.46
CA LEU A 7 -27.67 8.83 -17.30
C LEU A 7 -26.27 8.74 -16.69
N SER A 8 -25.29 9.33 -17.34
CA SER A 8 -23.91 9.41 -16.83
C SER A 8 -23.52 10.87 -16.67
N LEU A 9 -23.12 11.24 -15.46
CA LEU A 9 -22.70 12.57 -15.09
C LEU A 9 -21.24 12.54 -14.66
N PRO A 10 -20.33 13.23 -15.36
CA PRO A 10 -18.93 13.24 -14.97
C PRO A 10 -18.74 14.03 -13.68
N LEU A 11 -17.85 13.57 -12.83
CA LEU A 11 -17.36 14.27 -11.66
C LEU A 11 -16.06 14.97 -12.01
N ILE A 12 -16.08 16.30 -12.02
CA ILE A 12 -14.98 17.13 -12.51
C ILE A 12 -14.44 18.00 -11.39
N VAL A 13 -13.11 17.98 -11.20
CA VAL A 13 -12.37 18.87 -10.31
C VAL A 13 -11.18 19.43 -11.10
N ASP A 14 -11.02 20.74 -11.13
CA ASP A 14 -9.93 21.44 -11.84
C ASP A 14 -9.76 20.94 -13.30
N ASP A 15 -10.87 20.88 -14.04
CA ASP A 15 -10.94 20.39 -15.43
C ASP A 15 -10.54 18.93 -15.64
N GLN A 16 -10.39 18.17 -14.57
CA GLN A 16 -10.10 16.73 -14.63
C GLN A 16 -11.30 15.89 -14.18
N VAL A 17 -11.58 14.84 -14.93
CA VAL A 17 -12.61 13.88 -14.57
C VAL A 17 -12.05 12.93 -13.49
N VAL A 18 -12.62 13.00 -12.29
CA VAL A 18 -12.24 12.16 -11.15
C VAL A 18 -13.13 10.93 -10.96
N GLY A 19 -14.26 10.89 -11.66
CA GLY A 19 -15.22 9.80 -11.62
C GLY A 19 -16.48 10.13 -12.40
N ALA A 20 -17.52 9.33 -12.21
CA ALA A 20 -18.84 9.57 -12.79
C ALA A 20 -19.95 9.05 -11.88
N ILE A 21 -21.09 9.73 -11.90
CA ILE A 21 -22.35 9.22 -11.34
C ILE A 21 -23.12 8.57 -12.49
N ASN A 22 -23.44 7.29 -12.34
CA ASN A 22 -24.24 6.55 -13.31
C ASN A 22 -25.59 6.17 -12.71
N ALA A 23 -26.65 6.58 -13.34
CA ALA A 23 -28.01 6.19 -13.00
C ALA A 23 -28.60 5.30 -14.10
N TYR A 24 -29.30 4.25 -13.71
CA TYR A 24 -29.88 3.24 -14.61
C TYR A 24 -31.37 3.11 -14.36
N ALA A 25 -32.17 3.04 -15.42
CA ALA A 25 -33.61 2.81 -15.31
C ALA A 25 -34.08 1.72 -16.27
N ARG A 26 -35.14 1.03 -15.88
CA ARG A 26 -35.79 0.00 -16.70
C ARG A 26 -36.80 0.59 -17.69
N SER A 27 -37.32 1.80 -17.40
CA SER A 27 -38.20 2.52 -18.34
C SER A 27 -37.35 3.23 -19.41
N ARG A 28 -37.93 3.37 -20.58
CA ARG A 28 -37.36 4.22 -21.65
C ARG A 28 -37.54 5.69 -21.30
N ASP A 29 -36.57 6.50 -21.71
CA ASP A 29 -36.61 7.97 -21.51
C ASP A 29 -36.84 8.39 -20.04
N ALA A 30 -36.28 7.62 -19.10
CA ALA A 30 -36.47 7.85 -17.66
C ALA A 30 -35.80 9.12 -17.14
N PHE A 31 -34.78 9.61 -17.83
CA PHE A 31 -33.99 10.77 -17.42
C PHE A 31 -34.32 11.98 -18.33
N ALA A 32 -35.38 12.69 -17.98
CA ALA A 32 -35.77 13.95 -18.62
C ALA A 32 -34.79 15.08 -18.20
N GLU A 33 -34.92 16.23 -18.84
CA GLU A 33 -34.07 17.41 -18.60
C GLU A 33 -33.98 17.80 -17.12
N HIS A 34 -35.09 17.70 -16.39
CA HIS A 34 -35.11 17.98 -14.93
C HIS A 34 -34.18 17.02 -14.16
N ALA A 35 -34.18 15.73 -14.49
CA ALA A 35 -33.32 14.76 -13.83
C ALA A 35 -31.83 15.01 -14.11
N VAL A 36 -31.50 15.38 -15.34
CA VAL A 36 -30.14 15.78 -15.72
C VAL A 36 -29.70 17.02 -14.97
N LYS A 37 -30.56 18.05 -14.89
CA LYS A 37 -30.27 19.29 -14.18
C LYS A 37 -30.08 19.04 -12.68
N LEU A 38 -30.96 18.26 -12.06
CA LEU A 38 -30.84 17.89 -10.65
C LEU A 38 -29.58 17.10 -10.38
N GLY A 39 -29.28 16.09 -11.17
CA GLY A 39 -28.07 15.30 -11.04
C GLY A 39 -26.79 16.12 -11.19
N SER A 40 -26.78 17.09 -12.12
CA SER A 40 -25.66 18.01 -12.32
C SER A 40 -25.39 18.90 -11.11
N GLN A 41 -26.42 19.25 -10.34
CA GLN A 41 -26.25 20.00 -9.10
C GLN A 41 -25.55 19.19 -8.00
N PHE A 42 -25.72 17.89 -7.99
CA PHE A 42 -25.03 16.99 -7.06
C PHE A 42 -23.61 16.62 -7.50
N ALA A 43 -23.33 16.70 -8.80
CA ALA A 43 -22.04 16.29 -9.38
C ALA A 43 -20.86 17.11 -8.84
N GLY A 44 -21.05 18.41 -8.58
CA GLY A 44 -20.02 19.28 -8.01
C GLY A 44 -19.57 18.85 -6.61
N PRO A 45 -20.47 18.84 -5.60
CA PRO A 45 -20.14 18.35 -4.26
C PRO A 45 -19.65 16.91 -4.24
N ALA A 46 -20.23 16.02 -5.04
CA ALA A 46 -19.79 14.63 -5.16
C ALA A 46 -18.38 14.54 -5.72
N ALA A 47 -18.02 15.33 -6.71
CA ALA A 47 -16.69 15.40 -7.28
C ALA A 47 -15.64 15.78 -6.23
N VAL A 48 -15.91 16.80 -5.43
CA VAL A 48 -15.03 17.22 -4.33
C VAL A 48 -14.86 16.10 -3.30
N SER A 49 -15.94 15.45 -2.91
CA SER A 49 -15.90 14.34 -1.94
C SER A 49 -15.08 13.15 -2.44
N VAL A 50 -15.27 12.76 -3.69
CA VAL A 50 -14.49 11.67 -4.32
C VAL A 50 -13.02 12.04 -4.44
N TYR A 51 -12.74 13.26 -4.88
CA TYR A 51 -11.36 13.76 -5.00
C TYR A 51 -10.63 13.74 -3.65
N ASN A 52 -11.27 14.26 -2.60
CA ASN A 52 -10.71 14.26 -1.26
C ASN A 52 -10.46 12.84 -0.73
N ALA A 53 -11.39 11.91 -0.98
CA ALA A 53 -11.22 10.50 -0.61
C ALA A 53 -10.03 9.85 -1.33
N GLN A 54 -9.86 10.14 -2.61
CA GLN A 54 -8.72 9.64 -3.41
C GLN A 54 -7.39 10.23 -2.91
N LEU A 55 -7.34 11.52 -2.58
CA LEU A 55 -6.15 12.14 -1.99
C LEU A 55 -5.76 11.49 -0.67
N LEU A 56 -6.74 11.26 0.21
CA LEU A 56 -6.51 10.62 1.50
C LEU A 56 -6.01 9.17 1.33
N ALA A 57 -6.62 8.41 0.44
CA ALA A 57 -6.18 7.03 0.14
C ALA A 57 -4.73 7.01 -0.36
N THR A 58 -4.39 7.87 -1.30
CA THR A 58 -3.02 7.99 -1.83
C THR A 58 -2.02 8.38 -0.74
N ALA A 59 -2.37 9.32 0.13
CA ALA A 59 -1.51 9.74 1.25
C ALA A 59 -1.28 8.59 2.25
N ARG A 60 -2.33 7.83 2.58
CA ARG A 60 -2.23 6.64 3.44
C ARG A 60 -1.33 5.56 2.84
N ASP A 61 -1.52 5.24 1.56
CA ASP A 61 -0.69 4.25 0.86
C ASP A 61 0.79 4.65 0.84
N ARG A 62 1.09 5.92 0.60
CA ARG A 62 2.46 6.44 0.66
C ARG A 62 3.05 6.35 2.06
N ALA A 63 2.28 6.68 3.10
CA ALA A 63 2.71 6.55 4.48
C ALA A 63 3.01 5.10 4.87
N GLU A 64 2.15 4.15 4.47
CA GLU A 64 2.38 2.72 4.70
C GLU A 64 3.60 2.18 3.96
N GLN A 65 3.82 2.63 2.72
CA GLN A 65 5.02 2.26 1.95
C GLN A 65 6.29 2.77 2.63
N LEU A 66 6.28 4.02 3.13
CA LEU A 66 7.39 4.60 3.86
C LEU A 66 7.65 3.83 5.16
N HIS A 67 6.62 3.53 5.94
CA HIS A 67 6.74 2.73 7.16
C HIS A 67 7.33 1.34 6.90
N ARG A 68 6.88 0.66 5.84
CA ARG A 68 7.43 -0.64 5.45
C ARG A 68 8.90 -0.54 5.03
N ALA A 69 9.28 0.51 4.30
CA ALA A 69 10.67 0.74 3.89
C ALA A 69 11.58 0.99 5.11
N LEU A 70 11.14 1.82 6.07
CA LEU A 70 11.89 2.10 7.30
C LEU A 70 12.02 0.85 8.17
N GLY A 71 10.94 0.07 8.34
CA GLY A 71 10.96 -1.20 9.08
C GLY A 71 11.91 -2.22 8.43
N SER A 72 11.94 -2.29 7.11
CA SER A 72 12.85 -3.17 6.38
C SER A 72 14.32 -2.77 6.62
N ARG A 73 14.62 -1.48 6.60
CA ARG A 73 15.97 -0.97 6.86
C ARG A 73 16.42 -1.30 8.28
N THR A 74 15.59 -1.04 9.27
CA THR A 74 15.89 -1.36 10.67
C THR A 74 16.17 -2.86 10.87
N MET A 75 15.39 -3.72 10.24
CA MET A 75 15.56 -5.16 10.32
C MET A 75 16.88 -5.63 9.69
N ILE A 76 17.24 -5.05 8.55
CA ILE A 76 18.52 -5.33 7.87
C ILE A 76 19.69 -4.86 8.74
N ASP A 77 19.61 -3.68 9.33
CA ASP A 77 20.65 -3.13 10.20
C ASP A 77 20.85 -4.00 11.46
N GLN A 78 19.78 -4.52 12.05
CA GLN A 78 19.83 -5.47 13.16
C GLN A 78 20.50 -6.78 12.74
N ALA A 79 20.15 -7.33 11.58
CA ALA A 79 20.76 -8.55 11.06
C ALA A 79 22.26 -8.37 10.80
N ILE A 80 22.66 -7.24 10.25
CA ILE A 80 24.06 -6.86 10.06
C ILE A 80 24.79 -6.84 11.41
N GLY A 81 24.21 -6.17 12.41
CA GLY A 81 24.77 -6.12 13.77
C GLY A 81 25.00 -7.50 14.36
N ILE A 82 24.05 -8.43 14.19
CA ILE A 82 24.17 -9.81 14.66
C ILE A 82 25.29 -10.54 13.94
N LEU A 83 25.42 -10.42 12.63
CA LEU A 83 26.50 -11.04 11.85
C LEU A 83 27.87 -10.52 12.29
N ARG A 84 27.99 -9.21 12.46
CA ARG A 84 29.23 -8.57 12.94
C ARG A 84 29.63 -9.07 14.31
N SER A 85 28.68 -9.13 15.24
CA SER A 85 28.92 -9.65 16.60
C SER A 85 29.34 -11.12 16.63
N ARG A 86 28.81 -11.94 15.73
CA ARG A 86 29.11 -13.39 15.71
C ARG A 86 30.37 -13.74 14.93
N SER A 87 30.65 -13.02 13.86
CA SER A 87 31.70 -13.38 12.89
C SER A 87 32.84 -12.38 12.80
N GLY A 88 32.75 -11.22 13.47
CA GLY A 88 33.77 -10.19 13.44
C GLY A 88 33.98 -9.52 12.05
N VAL A 89 32.98 -9.67 11.16
CA VAL A 89 33.07 -9.14 9.79
C VAL A 89 32.72 -7.66 9.74
N SER A 90 33.11 -6.99 8.64
CA SER A 90 32.73 -5.61 8.38
C SER A 90 31.23 -5.50 8.08
N GLU A 91 30.72 -4.26 8.09
CA GLU A 91 29.31 -4.00 7.72
C GLU A 91 29.03 -4.38 6.27
N GLU A 92 29.94 -4.02 5.37
CA GLU A 92 29.85 -4.33 3.94
C GLU A 92 29.84 -5.83 3.68
N GLU A 93 30.73 -6.57 4.38
CA GLU A 93 30.79 -8.03 4.26
C GLU A 93 29.55 -8.70 4.84
N ALA A 94 28.99 -8.20 5.95
CA ALA A 94 27.74 -8.68 6.52
C ALA A 94 26.57 -8.46 5.58
N PHE A 95 26.47 -7.28 4.96
CA PHE A 95 25.46 -6.97 3.96
C PHE A 95 25.58 -7.87 2.71
N ASP A 96 26.80 -8.07 2.22
CA ASP A 96 27.07 -8.97 1.08
C ASP A 96 26.62 -10.42 1.35
N ARG A 97 26.88 -10.93 2.58
CA ARG A 97 26.40 -12.26 3.00
C ARG A 97 24.87 -12.37 2.97
N LEU A 98 24.16 -11.36 3.49
CA LEU A 98 22.69 -11.34 3.45
C LEU A 98 22.18 -11.28 2.02
N THR A 99 22.80 -10.49 1.17
CA THR A 99 22.44 -10.35 -0.25
C THR A 99 22.64 -11.67 -1.01
N LYS A 100 23.74 -12.37 -0.78
CA LYS A 100 24.01 -13.69 -1.39
C LYS A 100 22.96 -14.73 -1.01
N ILE A 101 22.54 -14.76 0.26
CA ILE A 101 21.47 -15.65 0.72
C ILE A 101 20.15 -15.28 0.04
N SER A 102 19.81 -14.00 0.01
CA SER A 102 18.60 -13.49 -0.66
C SER A 102 18.54 -13.92 -2.13
N GLN A 103 19.63 -13.80 -2.85
CA GLN A 103 19.73 -14.17 -4.26
C GLN A 103 19.66 -15.69 -4.45
N LYS A 104 20.38 -16.46 -3.63
CA LYS A 104 20.41 -17.92 -3.68
C LYS A 104 19.04 -18.55 -3.41
N GLU A 105 18.32 -18.02 -2.43
CA GLU A 105 17.01 -18.53 -2.02
C GLU A 105 15.85 -17.86 -2.79
N ASN A 106 16.13 -16.84 -3.59
CA ASN A 106 15.12 -16.03 -4.31
C ASN A 106 14.04 -15.46 -3.37
N VAL A 107 14.45 -14.93 -2.23
CA VAL A 107 13.60 -14.26 -1.25
C VAL A 107 14.07 -12.83 -1.03
N LYS A 108 13.16 -11.96 -0.60
CA LYS A 108 13.51 -10.55 -0.32
C LYS A 108 14.55 -10.47 0.81
N LEU A 109 15.49 -9.55 0.68
CA LEU A 109 16.55 -9.31 1.68
C LEU A 109 15.98 -9.12 3.10
N ARG A 110 14.85 -8.40 3.23
CA ARG A 110 14.14 -8.23 4.50
C ARG A 110 13.76 -9.57 5.14
N VAL A 111 13.28 -10.53 4.36
CA VAL A 111 12.88 -11.86 4.87
C VAL A 111 14.09 -12.61 5.41
N VAL A 112 15.24 -12.53 4.75
CA VAL A 112 16.50 -13.11 5.24
C VAL A 112 16.91 -12.46 6.55
N ALA A 113 16.82 -11.13 6.65
CA ALA A 113 17.13 -10.38 7.85
C ALA A 113 16.21 -10.75 9.02
N GLU A 114 14.90 -10.83 8.81
CA GLU A 114 13.91 -11.24 9.80
C GLU A 114 14.22 -12.62 10.37
N ARG A 115 14.48 -13.60 9.52
CA ARG A 115 14.85 -14.98 9.94
C ARG A 115 16.10 -14.99 10.82
N LEU A 116 17.11 -14.22 10.47
CA LEU A 116 18.35 -14.14 11.23
C LEU A 116 18.14 -13.53 12.61
N VAL A 117 17.36 -12.46 12.69
CA VAL A 117 17.02 -11.79 13.96
C VAL A 117 16.20 -12.72 14.84
N GLU A 118 15.17 -13.38 14.32
CA GLU A 118 14.35 -14.35 15.07
C GLU A 118 15.18 -15.51 15.62
N GLU A 119 16.08 -16.04 14.80
CA GLU A 119 16.98 -17.10 15.23
C GLU A 119 17.92 -16.65 16.36
N ALA A 120 18.43 -15.42 16.27
CA ALA A 120 19.29 -14.85 17.29
C ALA A 120 18.55 -14.68 18.62
N VAL A 121 17.33 -14.17 18.59
CA VAL A 121 16.48 -14.02 19.78
C VAL A 121 16.15 -15.37 20.40
N ARG A 122 15.80 -16.36 19.59
CA ARG A 122 15.51 -17.71 20.07
C ARG A 122 16.71 -18.34 20.77
N ARG A 123 17.91 -18.24 20.20
CA ARG A 123 19.15 -18.73 20.80
C ARG A 123 19.51 -18.00 22.10
N ALA A 124 19.29 -16.71 22.18
CA ALA A 124 19.52 -15.91 23.38
C ALA A 124 18.59 -16.35 24.53
N ARG A 125 17.31 -16.57 24.23
CA ARG A 125 16.32 -17.05 25.22
C ARG A 125 16.66 -18.44 25.73
N ALA A 126 17.08 -19.36 24.88
CA ALA A 126 17.47 -20.70 25.28
C ALA A 126 18.64 -20.67 26.30
N ARG A 127 19.66 -19.84 26.04
CA ARG A 127 20.80 -19.69 26.99
C ARG A 127 20.41 -19.13 28.35
N HIS A 128 19.35 -18.32 28.43
CA HIS A 128 18.87 -17.76 29.70
C HIS A 128 18.00 -18.74 30.50
N GLN A 129 17.45 -19.77 29.84
CA GLN A 129 16.67 -20.82 30.52
C GLN A 129 17.56 -21.93 31.09
N ASP A 130 18.77 -22.09 30.56
CA ASP A 130 19.75 -23.12 31.02
C ASP A 130 20.76 -22.57 32.04
N ALA A 131 20.62 -21.29 32.40
CA ALA A 131 21.46 -20.63 33.40
C ALA A 131 20.69 -20.40 34.71
#